data_ac2592ad1725f1daa85f31bf49f029d4
#
_entry.id   ac2592ad1725f1daa85f31bf49f029d4
#
_cell.length_a   1.000
_cell.length_b   1.000
_cell.length_c   1.000
_cell.angle_alpha   90.00
_cell.angle_beta   90.00
_cell.angle_gamma   90.00
#
_symmetry.space_group_name_H-M   'P 1'
#
loop_
_entity.id
_entity.type
_entity.pdbx_description
1 polymer ?
#
loop_
_entity_poly.entity_id
_entity_poly.type
_entity_poly.pdbx_seq_one_letter_code
_entity_poly.pdbx_strand_id
1 'polypeptide(L)'
;INSNFDFNFLISSMPKNLDTSKMFSKDIKELIINLSFIYDIDAIKMANIVKVSLNDNGTINRESLRKNSRNFYQFSNGGLLPTIIDNNQPEYLRKPIGDTSRRAKMIYTFETISPRELLINKNNGNEPTRRDLKLIEDLLVDYKLKPGVVNVLLDYAINVNNKKLTRGFVETIAGEWQRKGIETVEDAMNNCEKVHKKSSKRNLQTKKILGRIHKMPRKI
;
A
#
# COMPACT_ATOMS: atom_id res chain seq x y z
N ILE A 1 18.39 6.70 0.66
CA ILE A 1 17.86 7.57 1.73
C ILE A 1 18.96 7.66 2.76
N ASN A 2 19.68 8.80 2.74
CA ASN A 2 20.65 9.12 3.79
C ASN A 2 19.86 9.58 5.01
N SER A 3 19.48 8.64 5.88
CA SER A 3 18.77 9.00 7.10
C SER A 3 19.79 9.23 8.21
N ASN A 4 19.76 10.41 8.80
CA ASN A 4 20.49 10.75 10.03
C ASN A 4 19.91 10.08 11.28
N PHE A 5 19.31 8.88 11.14
CA PHE A 5 18.75 8.17 12.29
C PHE A 5 19.86 7.63 13.19
N ASP A 6 19.84 8.00 14.46
CA ASP A 6 20.86 7.63 15.44
C ASP A 6 20.71 6.18 15.91
N PHE A 7 21.26 5.25 15.11
CA PHE A 7 21.32 3.83 15.50
C PHE A 7 22.23 3.55 16.67
N ASN A 8 23.26 4.38 16.90
CA ASN A 8 24.18 4.16 18.02
C ASN A 8 23.44 4.37 19.34
N PHE A 9 22.65 5.46 19.43
CA PHE A 9 21.78 5.69 20.57
C PHE A 9 20.75 4.58 20.71
N LEU A 10 20.05 4.19 19.64
CA LEU A 10 19.04 3.15 19.67
C LEU A 10 19.61 1.82 20.21
N ILE A 11 20.75 1.38 19.67
CA ILE A 11 21.42 0.14 20.07
C ILE A 11 21.86 0.19 21.53
N SER A 12 22.48 1.30 21.95
CA SER A 12 22.96 1.49 23.34
C SER A 12 21.81 1.53 24.36
N SER A 13 20.61 1.88 23.91
CA SER A 13 19.39 1.94 24.73
C SER A 13 18.76 0.57 24.97
N MET A 14 19.21 -0.49 24.31
CA MET A 14 18.66 -1.83 24.46
C MET A 14 19.19 -2.53 25.72
N PRO A 15 18.42 -3.47 26.29
CA PRO A 15 18.88 -4.30 27.42
C PRO A 15 20.18 -5.02 27.08
N LYS A 16 21.13 -5.01 28.02
CA LYS A 16 22.50 -5.57 27.83
C LYS A 16 22.54 -7.09 27.61
N ASN A 17 21.49 -7.79 27.99
CA ASN A 17 21.35 -9.24 27.83
C ASN A 17 20.90 -9.66 26.42
N LEU A 18 20.64 -8.72 25.51
CA LEU A 18 20.19 -9.00 24.16
C LEU A 18 21.34 -8.93 23.14
N ASP A 19 21.33 -9.86 22.19
CA ASP A 19 22.26 -9.85 21.05
C ASP A 19 21.79 -8.82 20.02
N THR A 20 22.27 -7.58 20.18
CA THR A 20 21.89 -6.45 19.31
C THR A 20 22.32 -6.65 17.86
N SER A 21 23.34 -7.48 17.58
CA SER A 21 23.80 -7.74 16.22
C SER A 21 22.78 -8.58 15.44
N LYS A 22 22.15 -9.53 16.08
CA LYS A 22 21.06 -10.32 15.51
C LYS A 22 19.73 -9.55 15.47
N MET A 23 19.50 -8.72 16.48
CA MET A 23 18.28 -7.91 16.60
C MET A 23 18.15 -6.90 15.46
N PHE A 24 19.22 -6.17 15.14
CA PHE A 24 19.24 -5.08 14.15
C PHE A 24 19.82 -5.53 12.81
N SER A 25 19.20 -6.53 12.18
CA SER A 25 19.52 -6.92 10.80
C SER A 25 19.31 -5.75 9.82
N LYS A 26 19.90 -5.84 8.63
CA LYS A 26 19.75 -4.81 7.58
C LYS A 26 18.28 -4.47 7.32
N ASP A 27 17.43 -5.48 7.18
CA ASP A 27 15.99 -5.31 6.92
C ASP A 27 15.26 -4.62 8.06
N ILE A 28 15.64 -4.90 9.31
CA ILE A 28 15.06 -4.23 10.49
C ILE A 28 15.51 -2.77 10.55
N LYS A 29 16.76 -2.48 10.26
CA LYS A 29 17.25 -1.10 10.20
C LYS A 29 16.53 -0.29 9.12
N GLU A 30 16.34 -0.85 7.94
CA GLU A 30 15.56 -0.21 6.87
C GLU A 30 14.11 0.02 7.29
N LEU A 31 13.48 -0.95 7.96
CA LEU A 31 12.12 -0.79 8.48
C LEU A 31 12.05 0.34 9.52
N ILE A 32 13.00 0.41 10.46
CA ILE A 32 13.06 1.47 11.48
C ILE A 32 13.22 2.84 10.83
N ILE A 33 14.11 2.99 9.85
CA ILE A 33 14.29 4.24 9.10
C ILE A 33 12.97 4.68 8.45
N ASN A 34 12.28 3.75 7.78
CA ASN A 34 11.02 4.04 7.12
C ASN A 34 9.93 4.45 8.12
N LEU A 35 9.78 3.73 9.22
CA LEU A 35 8.78 4.04 10.24
C LEU A 35 9.10 5.36 10.96
N SER A 36 10.38 5.62 11.24
CA SER A 36 10.85 6.87 11.83
C SER A 36 10.50 8.07 10.94
N PHE A 37 10.73 7.94 9.64
CA PHE A 37 10.39 8.98 8.66
C PHE A 37 8.88 9.19 8.52
N ILE A 38 8.10 8.11 8.39
CA ILE A 38 6.65 8.16 8.14
C ILE A 38 5.91 8.75 9.35
N TYR A 39 6.31 8.35 10.54
CA TYR A 39 5.63 8.70 11.79
C TYR A 39 6.34 9.75 12.62
N ASP A 40 7.37 10.40 12.08
CA ASP A 40 8.18 11.40 12.78
C ASP A 40 8.64 10.92 14.18
N ILE A 41 9.24 9.73 14.21
CA ILE A 41 9.70 9.07 15.44
C ILE A 41 11.23 9.20 15.53
N ASP A 42 11.70 9.92 16.52
CA ASP A 42 13.14 10.02 16.84
C ASP A 42 13.69 8.71 17.48
N ALA A 43 15.02 8.65 17.65
CA ALA A 43 15.68 7.45 18.19
C ALA A 43 15.28 7.15 19.65
N ILE A 44 14.94 8.15 20.44
CA ILE A 44 14.53 7.99 21.85
C ILE A 44 13.17 7.30 21.91
N LYS A 45 12.21 7.81 21.15
CA LYS A 45 10.85 7.24 21.06
C LYS A 45 10.88 5.86 20.42
N MET A 46 11.70 5.69 19.36
CA MET A 46 11.87 4.40 18.68
C MET A 46 12.47 3.34 19.63
N ALA A 47 13.38 3.70 20.54
CA ALA A 47 13.92 2.77 21.52
C ALA A 47 12.83 2.14 22.41
N ASN A 48 11.86 2.96 22.83
CA ASN A 48 10.71 2.46 23.63
C ASN A 48 9.79 1.57 22.78
N ILE A 49 9.53 1.96 21.53
CA ILE A 49 8.70 1.19 20.62
C ILE A 49 9.34 -0.17 20.29
N VAL A 50 10.65 -0.20 20.07
CA VAL A 50 11.40 -1.46 19.86
C VAL A 50 11.31 -2.37 21.06
N LYS A 51 11.52 -1.86 22.29
CA LYS A 51 11.42 -2.66 23.53
C LYS A 51 10.08 -3.36 23.70
N VAL A 52 8.98 -2.69 23.39
CA VAL A 52 7.62 -3.27 23.47
C VAL A 52 7.24 -4.11 22.23
N SER A 53 8.13 -4.18 21.26
CA SER A 53 7.96 -4.96 20.03
C SER A 53 8.86 -6.18 19.95
N LEU A 54 9.47 -6.59 21.07
CA LEU A 54 10.32 -7.77 21.12
C LEU A 54 9.49 -9.05 21.25
N ASN A 55 9.97 -10.09 20.61
CA ASN A 55 9.55 -11.47 20.87
C ASN A 55 10.23 -12.01 22.13
N ASP A 56 9.74 -13.10 22.68
CA ASP A 56 10.31 -13.77 23.87
C ASP A 56 11.78 -14.20 23.67
N ASN A 57 12.19 -14.45 22.44
CA ASN A 57 13.57 -14.79 22.08
C ASN A 57 14.49 -13.56 21.86
N GLY A 58 14.03 -12.36 22.17
CA GLY A 58 14.80 -11.11 22.04
C GLY A 58 14.93 -10.57 20.62
N THR A 59 14.27 -11.16 19.63
CA THR A 59 14.22 -10.60 18.27
C THR A 59 13.10 -9.57 18.11
N ILE A 60 13.23 -8.65 17.16
CA ILE A 60 12.20 -7.64 16.87
C ILE A 60 11.06 -8.28 16.05
N ASN A 61 9.84 -8.19 16.60
CA ASN A 61 8.63 -8.54 15.86
C ASN A 61 8.25 -7.41 14.90
N ARG A 62 8.33 -7.66 13.59
CA ARG A 62 8.12 -6.65 12.55
C ARG A 62 6.68 -6.08 12.54
N GLU A 63 5.69 -6.94 12.75
CA GLU A 63 4.28 -6.51 12.81
C GLU A 63 4.01 -5.67 14.06
N SER A 64 4.51 -6.10 15.21
CA SER A 64 4.41 -5.35 16.47
C SER A 64 5.10 -4.00 16.34
N LEU A 65 6.28 -3.95 15.73
CA LEU A 65 7.01 -2.69 15.51
C LEU A 65 6.20 -1.71 14.65
N ARG A 66 5.62 -2.16 13.55
CA ARG A 66 4.75 -1.33 12.70
C ARG A 66 3.50 -0.85 13.45
N LYS A 67 2.82 -1.79 14.12
CA LYS A 67 1.61 -1.48 14.89
C LYS A 67 1.89 -0.47 16.01
N ASN A 68 2.96 -0.67 16.76
CA ASN A 68 3.32 0.20 17.88
C ASN A 68 3.77 1.58 17.40
N SER A 69 4.52 1.67 16.29
CA SER A 69 4.88 2.95 15.67
C SER A 69 3.64 3.74 15.23
N ARG A 70 2.69 3.09 14.57
CA ARG A 70 1.41 3.69 14.17
C ARG A 70 0.60 4.16 15.38
N ASN A 71 0.46 3.29 16.39
CA ASN A 71 -0.27 3.62 17.61
C ASN A 71 0.34 4.81 18.35
N PHE A 72 1.68 4.85 18.42
CA PHE A 72 2.39 5.97 19.01
C PHE A 72 2.08 7.28 18.28
N TYR A 73 2.15 7.27 16.95
CA TYR A 73 1.81 8.44 16.14
C TYR A 73 0.36 8.91 16.37
N GLN A 74 -0.60 8.00 16.30
CA GLN A 74 -2.01 8.31 16.49
C GLN A 74 -2.28 8.86 17.90
N PHE A 75 -1.66 8.27 18.94
CA PHE A 75 -1.78 8.77 20.31
C PHE A 75 -1.23 10.19 20.44
N SER A 76 -0.07 10.45 19.85
CA SER A 76 0.58 11.77 19.92
C SER A 76 -0.13 12.84 19.07
N ASN A 77 -0.91 12.44 18.06
CA ASN A 77 -1.54 13.34 17.10
C ASN A 77 -3.09 13.27 17.15
N GLY A 78 -3.68 13.00 18.30
CA GLY A 78 -5.14 13.03 18.49
C GLY A 78 -5.91 12.04 17.63
N GLY A 79 -5.28 10.91 17.25
CA GLY A 79 -5.87 9.87 16.43
C GLY A 79 -5.83 10.16 14.92
N LEU A 80 -5.14 11.19 14.49
CA LEU A 80 -4.93 11.48 13.06
C LEU A 80 -4.03 10.43 12.40
N LEU A 81 -4.19 10.28 11.10
CA LEU A 81 -3.30 9.47 10.26
C LEU A 81 -2.10 10.29 9.78
N PRO A 82 -0.97 9.64 9.44
CA PRO A 82 0.21 10.34 8.96
C PRO A 82 -0.05 10.99 7.59
N THR A 83 0.64 12.08 7.32
CA THR A 83 0.50 12.87 6.07
C THR A 83 0.87 12.10 4.80
N ILE A 84 1.45 10.92 4.93
CA ILE A 84 1.79 10.08 3.78
C ILE A 84 0.58 9.77 2.88
N ILE A 85 -0.64 9.75 3.43
CA ILE A 85 -1.87 9.53 2.67
C ILE A 85 -2.23 10.70 1.74
N ASP A 86 -1.63 11.86 1.97
CA ASP A 86 -1.79 13.08 1.18
C ASP A 86 -0.64 13.28 0.17
N ASN A 87 0.32 12.35 0.08
CA ASN A 87 1.42 12.43 -0.86
C ASN A 87 1.00 12.01 -2.27
N ASN A 88 1.59 12.69 -3.26
CA ASN A 88 1.43 12.36 -4.68
C ASN A 88 2.55 11.43 -5.16
N GLN A 89 2.42 10.95 -6.41
CA GLN A 89 3.48 10.16 -7.05
C GLN A 89 4.77 10.98 -7.12
N PRO A 90 5.93 10.42 -6.71
CA PRO A 90 7.22 11.08 -6.82
C PRO A 90 7.52 11.52 -8.26
N GLU A 91 8.06 12.72 -8.45
CA GLU A 91 8.29 13.32 -9.78
C GLU A 91 9.13 12.44 -10.70
N TYR A 92 10.18 11.81 -10.17
CA TYR A 92 11.06 10.92 -10.94
C TYR A 92 10.38 9.63 -11.44
N LEU A 93 9.17 9.33 -10.96
CA LEU A 93 8.34 8.19 -11.39
C LEU A 93 7.15 8.65 -12.25
N ARG A 94 6.99 9.95 -12.49
CA ARG A 94 5.92 10.48 -13.33
C ARG A 94 6.27 10.41 -14.81
N LYS A 95 5.25 10.22 -15.63
CA LYS A 95 5.41 10.24 -17.08
C LYS A 95 5.55 11.69 -17.56
N PRO A 96 6.50 12.00 -18.47
CA PRO A 96 6.60 13.34 -19.07
C PRO A 96 5.29 13.73 -19.77
N ILE A 97 4.90 14.99 -19.60
CA ILE A 97 3.71 15.55 -20.23
C ILE A 97 4.02 15.77 -21.73
N GLY A 98 3.33 15.09 -22.61
CA GLY A 98 3.53 15.24 -24.07
C GLY A 98 2.40 14.64 -24.89
N ASP A 99 1.51 13.89 -24.26
CA ASP A 99 0.37 13.21 -24.89
C ASP A 99 -0.94 13.76 -24.34
N THR A 100 -1.90 14.08 -25.22
CA THR A 100 -3.24 14.59 -24.87
C THR A 100 -4.32 13.51 -24.90
N SER A 101 -3.95 12.26 -25.13
CA SER A 101 -4.89 11.14 -25.16
C SER A 101 -5.64 11.00 -23.83
N ARG A 102 -6.82 10.37 -23.86
CA ARG A 102 -7.60 10.06 -22.66
C ARG A 102 -6.77 9.26 -21.65
N ARG A 103 -5.94 8.34 -22.13
CA ARG A 103 -5.06 7.54 -21.30
C ARG A 103 -4.01 8.41 -20.60
N ALA A 104 -3.36 9.30 -21.34
CA ALA A 104 -2.36 10.21 -20.78
C ALA A 104 -2.96 11.12 -19.71
N LYS A 105 -4.18 11.63 -19.93
CA LYS A 105 -4.91 12.42 -18.92
C LYS A 105 -5.19 11.62 -17.64
N MET A 106 -5.56 10.34 -17.77
CA MET A 106 -5.76 9.46 -16.60
C MET A 106 -4.46 9.23 -15.84
N ILE A 107 -3.35 8.94 -16.55
CA ILE A 107 -2.04 8.79 -15.94
C ILE A 107 -1.67 10.05 -15.16
N TYR A 108 -1.76 11.20 -15.79
CA TYR A 108 -1.48 12.50 -15.16
C TYR A 108 -2.33 12.72 -13.91
N THR A 109 -3.62 12.42 -13.97
CA THR A 109 -4.50 12.55 -12.80
C THR A 109 -4.02 11.65 -11.65
N PHE A 110 -3.75 10.36 -11.92
CA PHE A 110 -3.28 9.44 -10.87
C PHE A 110 -1.91 9.82 -10.31
N GLU A 111 -1.07 10.50 -11.08
CA GLU A 111 0.26 10.94 -10.64
C GLU A 111 0.23 12.23 -9.82
N THR A 112 -0.79 13.08 -10.01
CA THR A 112 -0.83 14.43 -9.43
C THR A 112 -1.75 14.60 -8.23
N ILE A 113 -2.68 13.67 -8.02
CA ILE A 113 -3.56 13.69 -6.84
C ILE A 113 -3.08 12.67 -5.78
N SER A 114 -3.42 12.94 -4.53
CA SER A 114 -3.16 12.01 -3.45
C SER A 114 -4.22 10.90 -3.40
N PRO A 115 -3.92 9.73 -2.77
CA PRO A 115 -4.92 8.68 -2.58
C PRO A 115 -6.15 9.12 -1.77
N ARG A 116 -5.99 10.00 -0.79
CA ARG A 116 -7.12 10.59 -0.06
C ARG A 116 -7.98 11.45 -0.98
N GLU A 117 -7.36 12.33 -1.77
CA GLU A 117 -8.05 13.19 -2.73
C GLU A 117 -8.79 12.38 -3.79
N LEU A 118 -8.20 11.28 -4.28
CA LEU A 118 -8.88 10.35 -5.18
C LEU A 118 -10.19 9.83 -4.56
N LEU A 119 -10.16 9.39 -3.30
CA LEU A 119 -11.37 8.89 -2.64
C LEU A 119 -12.39 10.00 -2.38
N ILE A 120 -11.98 11.21 -2.04
CA ILE A 120 -12.87 12.38 -1.94
C ILE A 120 -13.61 12.59 -3.27
N ASN A 121 -12.88 12.58 -4.38
CA ASN A 121 -13.45 12.74 -5.71
C ASN A 121 -14.42 11.58 -6.08
N LYS A 122 -14.10 10.35 -5.69
CA LYS A 122 -14.98 9.18 -5.88
C LYS A 122 -16.22 9.19 -4.98
N ASN A 123 -16.14 9.84 -3.84
CA ASN A 123 -17.22 9.95 -2.85
C ASN A 123 -18.05 11.23 -3.02
N ASN A 124 -18.04 11.86 -4.21
CA ASN A 124 -18.77 13.11 -4.50
C ASN A 124 -18.40 14.28 -3.55
N GLY A 125 -17.12 14.40 -3.22
CA GLY A 125 -16.61 15.46 -2.35
C GLY A 125 -16.65 15.16 -0.85
N ASN A 126 -17.19 14.01 -0.44
CA ASN A 126 -17.22 13.63 0.97
C ASN A 126 -15.90 12.99 1.42
N GLU A 127 -15.50 13.27 2.66
CA GLU A 127 -14.33 12.64 3.28
C GLU A 127 -14.46 11.12 3.30
N PRO A 128 -13.37 10.38 2.98
CA PRO A 128 -13.33 8.93 3.11
C PRO A 128 -13.51 8.50 4.57
N THR A 129 -14.04 7.30 4.76
CA THR A 129 -14.15 6.74 6.10
C THR A 129 -12.77 6.50 6.71
N ARG A 130 -12.69 6.49 8.05
CA ARG A 130 -11.44 6.16 8.77
C ARG A 130 -10.89 4.79 8.35
N ARG A 131 -11.77 3.86 8.01
CA ARG A 131 -11.40 2.53 7.52
C ARG A 131 -10.71 2.59 6.15
N ASP A 132 -11.21 3.43 5.25
CA ASP A 132 -10.64 3.61 3.91
C ASP A 132 -9.29 4.33 3.97
N LEU A 133 -9.19 5.37 4.81
CA LEU A 133 -7.93 6.07 5.04
C LEU A 133 -6.85 5.15 5.63
N LYS A 134 -7.25 4.26 6.57
CA LYS A 134 -6.34 3.25 7.12
C LYS A 134 -5.90 2.24 6.05
N LEU A 135 -6.78 1.87 5.12
CA LEU A 135 -6.39 1.01 4.00
C LEU A 135 -5.35 1.70 3.11
N ILE A 136 -5.51 2.99 2.81
CA ILE A 136 -4.50 3.77 2.07
C ILE A 136 -3.16 3.74 2.81
N GLU A 137 -3.16 4.01 4.12
CA GLU A 137 -1.94 3.97 4.93
C GLU A 137 -1.25 2.60 4.85
N ASP A 138 -2.00 1.51 5.00
CA ASP A 138 -1.46 0.15 4.92
C ASP A 138 -0.84 -0.13 3.52
N LEU A 139 -1.48 0.33 2.44
CA LEU A 139 -0.96 0.18 1.08
C LEU A 139 0.37 0.91 0.87
N LEU A 140 0.49 2.11 1.41
CA LEU A 140 1.70 2.93 1.29
C LEU A 140 2.83 2.43 2.20
N VAL A 141 2.52 2.03 3.44
CA VAL A 141 3.50 1.70 4.48
C VAL A 141 3.88 0.22 4.43
N ASP A 142 2.90 -0.68 4.48
CA ASP A 142 3.13 -2.11 4.61
C ASP A 142 3.43 -2.76 3.25
N TYR A 143 2.63 -2.43 2.23
CA TYR A 143 2.84 -2.91 0.86
C TYR A 143 3.88 -2.08 0.08
N LYS A 144 4.31 -0.92 0.62
CA LYS A 144 5.30 -0.02 0.01
C LYS A 144 4.95 0.42 -1.42
N LEU A 145 3.66 0.43 -1.76
CA LEU A 145 3.20 0.92 -3.05
C LEU A 145 3.37 2.43 -3.15
N LYS A 146 3.65 2.93 -4.34
CA LYS A 146 3.74 4.37 -4.59
C LYS A 146 2.35 5.01 -4.66
N PRO A 147 2.19 6.29 -4.28
CA PRO A 147 0.87 6.94 -4.22
C PRO A 147 0.05 6.84 -5.51
N GLY A 148 0.66 7.11 -6.66
CA GLY A 148 -0.04 6.98 -7.96
C GLY A 148 -0.44 5.53 -8.29
N VAL A 149 0.35 4.55 -7.88
CA VAL A 149 0.02 3.12 -8.01
C VAL A 149 -1.16 2.76 -7.11
N VAL A 150 -1.20 3.30 -5.88
CA VAL A 150 -2.34 3.16 -4.98
C VAL A 150 -3.60 3.76 -5.61
N ASN A 151 -3.50 4.93 -6.26
CA ASN A 151 -4.61 5.55 -6.98
C ASN A 151 -5.21 4.64 -8.04
N VAL A 152 -4.37 4.01 -8.87
CA VAL A 152 -4.84 3.05 -9.88
C VAL A 152 -5.52 1.85 -9.23
N LEU A 153 -4.95 1.32 -8.14
CA LEU A 153 -5.51 0.17 -7.42
C LEU A 153 -6.88 0.48 -6.82
N LEU A 154 -7.03 1.63 -6.18
CA LEU A 154 -8.29 2.06 -5.59
C LEU A 154 -9.36 2.29 -6.66
N ASP A 155 -9.02 3.00 -7.75
CA ASP A 155 -9.92 3.22 -8.89
C ASP A 155 -10.38 1.89 -9.51
N TYR A 156 -9.45 0.98 -9.75
CA TYR A 156 -9.74 -0.35 -10.26
C TYR A 156 -10.68 -1.13 -9.34
N ALA A 157 -10.37 -1.17 -8.03
CA ALA A 157 -11.16 -1.91 -7.06
C ALA A 157 -12.60 -1.39 -6.95
N ILE A 158 -12.78 -0.06 -6.94
CA ILE A 158 -14.09 0.59 -6.90
C ILE A 158 -14.89 0.27 -8.17
N ASN A 159 -14.25 0.31 -9.34
CA ASN A 159 -14.93 0.06 -10.62
C ASN A 159 -15.35 -1.40 -10.81
N VAL A 160 -14.52 -2.35 -10.37
CA VAL A 160 -14.77 -3.79 -10.55
C VAL A 160 -15.74 -4.34 -9.50
N ASN A 161 -15.78 -3.75 -8.31
CA ASN A 161 -16.53 -4.27 -7.16
C ASN A 161 -17.81 -3.46 -6.84
N ASN A 162 -18.56 -3.05 -7.87
CA ASN A 162 -19.82 -2.32 -7.73
C ASN A 162 -19.72 -1.11 -6.76
N LYS A 163 -18.71 -0.28 -6.93
CA LYS A 163 -18.40 0.91 -6.11
C LYS A 163 -18.07 0.60 -4.63
N LYS A 164 -17.74 -0.65 -4.31
CA LYS A 164 -17.34 -1.04 -2.95
C LYS A 164 -15.83 -1.22 -2.84
N LEU A 165 -15.23 -0.59 -1.84
CA LEU A 165 -13.83 -0.76 -1.51
C LEU A 165 -13.68 -1.91 -0.50
N THR A 166 -13.42 -3.13 -1.00
CA THR A 166 -13.27 -4.32 -0.16
C THR A 166 -11.80 -4.56 0.17
N ARG A 167 -11.44 -4.47 1.45
CA ARG A 167 -10.06 -4.57 1.94
C ARG A 167 -9.33 -5.80 1.41
N GLY A 168 -9.87 -7.00 1.61
CA GLY A 168 -9.21 -8.25 1.19
C GLY A 168 -8.95 -8.33 -0.31
N PHE A 169 -9.86 -7.78 -1.14
CA PHE A 169 -9.66 -7.69 -2.59
C PHE A 169 -8.49 -6.77 -2.95
N VAL A 170 -8.44 -5.59 -2.34
CA VAL A 170 -7.38 -4.61 -2.55
C VAL A 170 -6.02 -5.15 -2.09
N GLU A 171 -5.96 -5.75 -0.90
CA GLU A 171 -4.73 -6.31 -0.33
C GLU A 171 -4.18 -7.49 -1.16
N THR A 172 -5.06 -8.31 -1.74
CA THR A 172 -4.63 -9.40 -2.63
C THR A 172 -3.89 -8.86 -3.85
N ILE A 173 -4.43 -7.81 -4.48
CA ILE A 173 -3.79 -7.18 -5.64
C ILE A 173 -2.52 -6.43 -5.23
N ALA A 174 -2.56 -5.72 -4.10
CA ALA A 174 -1.40 -5.00 -3.57
C ALA A 174 -0.20 -5.92 -3.34
N GLY A 175 -0.43 -7.10 -2.74
CA GLY A 175 0.62 -8.11 -2.55
C GLY A 175 1.17 -8.67 -3.87
N GLU A 176 0.33 -8.83 -4.89
CA GLU A 176 0.78 -9.21 -6.23
C GLU A 176 1.64 -8.12 -6.87
N TRP A 177 1.21 -6.86 -6.79
CA TRP A 177 1.92 -5.73 -7.37
C TRP A 177 3.25 -5.45 -6.67
N GLN A 178 3.28 -5.60 -5.34
CA GLN A 178 4.52 -5.53 -4.57
C GLN A 178 5.55 -6.55 -5.05
N ARG A 179 5.14 -7.83 -5.22
CA ARG A 179 6.03 -8.90 -5.73
C ARG A 179 6.50 -8.66 -7.16
N LYS A 180 5.70 -7.97 -7.98
CA LYS A 180 6.04 -7.60 -9.37
C LYS A 180 6.89 -6.34 -9.47
N GLY A 181 7.12 -5.63 -8.38
CA GLY A 181 7.85 -4.36 -8.38
C GLY A 181 7.16 -3.25 -9.19
N ILE A 182 5.82 -3.18 -9.13
CA ILE A 182 5.07 -2.13 -9.85
C ILE A 182 5.23 -0.81 -9.10
N GLU A 183 5.89 0.16 -9.73
CA GLU A 183 6.18 1.47 -9.15
C GLU A 183 5.58 2.64 -9.94
N THR A 184 5.23 2.43 -11.22
CA THR A 184 4.67 3.47 -12.08
C THR A 184 3.16 3.31 -12.26
N VAL A 185 2.48 4.42 -12.48
CA VAL A 185 1.04 4.45 -12.80
C VAL A 185 0.76 3.68 -14.09
N GLU A 186 1.62 3.82 -15.09
CA GLU A 186 1.45 3.16 -16.38
C GLU A 186 1.53 1.63 -16.26
N ASP A 187 2.48 1.10 -15.48
CA ASP A 187 2.59 -0.35 -15.23
C ASP A 187 1.39 -0.90 -14.48
N ALA A 188 0.89 -0.14 -13.49
CA ALA A 188 -0.31 -0.50 -12.75
C ALA A 188 -1.54 -0.56 -13.68
N MET A 189 -1.75 0.43 -14.53
CA MET A 189 -2.83 0.46 -15.52
C MET A 189 -2.73 -0.69 -16.52
N ASN A 190 -1.53 -0.95 -17.05
CA ASN A 190 -1.27 -2.09 -17.95
C ASN A 190 -1.62 -3.42 -17.30
N ASN A 191 -1.34 -3.57 -15.99
CA ASN A 191 -1.67 -4.78 -15.25
C ASN A 191 -3.17 -4.98 -15.13
N CYS A 192 -3.93 -3.92 -14.78
CA CYS A 192 -5.39 -3.95 -14.73
C CYS A 192 -6.01 -4.33 -16.07
N GLU A 193 -5.53 -3.77 -17.18
CA GLU A 193 -6.03 -4.07 -18.52
C GLU A 193 -5.80 -5.54 -18.91
N LYS A 194 -4.63 -6.10 -18.58
CA LYS A 194 -4.32 -7.53 -18.83
C LYS A 194 -5.27 -8.46 -18.08
N VAL A 195 -5.57 -8.14 -16.82
CA VAL A 195 -6.52 -8.91 -16.01
C VAL A 195 -7.93 -8.84 -16.59
N HIS A 196 -8.37 -7.65 -16.99
CA HIS A 196 -9.69 -7.45 -17.59
C HIS A 196 -9.86 -8.21 -18.91
N LYS A 197 -8.84 -8.18 -19.79
CA LYS A 197 -8.84 -8.93 -21.05
C LYS A 197 -8.90 -10.45 -20.84
N LYS A 198 -8.21 -10.97 -19.81
CA LYS A 198 -8.25 -12.40 -19.46
C LYS A 198 -9.63 -12.82 -18.93
N SER A 199 -10.25 -12.02 -18.06
CA SER A 199 -11.59 -12.31 -17.51
C SER A 199 -12.66 -12.27 -18.59
N SER A 200 -12.61 -11.31 -19.52
CA SER A 200 -13.53 -11.22 -20.65
C SER A 200 -13.42 -12.42 -21.58
N LYS A 201 -12.21 -12.91 -21.88
CA LYS A 201 -11.99 -14.13 -22.68
C LYS A 201 -12.54 -15.36 -21.98
N ARG A 202 -12.35 -15.51 -20.65
CA ARG A 202 -12.91 -16.63 -19.87
C ARG A 202 -14.43 -16.62 -19.90
N ASN A 203 -15.05 -15.47 -19.69
CA ASN A 203 -16.52 -15.34 -19.72
C ASN A 203 -17.12 -15.69 -21.10
N LEU A 204 -16.45 -15.30 -22.20
CA LEU A 204 -16.86 -15.67 -23.54
C LEU A 204 -16.76 -17.20 -23.78
N GLN A 205 -15.70 -17.82 -23.28
CA GLN A 205 -15.48 -19.26 -23.43
C GLN A 205 -16.49 -20.06 -22.60
N THR A 206 -16.80 -19.61 -21.37
CA THR A 206 -17.83 -20.21 -20.52
C THR A 206 -19.22 -20.09 -21.14
N LYS A 207 -19.58 -18.92 -21.70
CA LYS A 207 -20.85 -18.74 -22.44
C LYS A 207 -20.95 -19.64 -23.66
N LYS A 208 -19.86 -19.85 -24.42
CA LYS A 208 -19.82 -20.77 -25.56
C LYS A 208 -20.02 -22.23 -25.13
N ILE A 209 -19.43 -22.65 -24.01
CA ILE A 209 -19.59 -24.01 -23.46
C ILE A 209 -21.02 -24.24 -22.99
N LEU A 210 -21.58 -23.32 -22.21
CA LEU A 210 -22.97 -23.39 -21.72
C LEU A 210 -23.97 -23.40 -22.89
N GLY A 211 -23.74 -22.60 -23.93
CA GLY A 211 -24.59 -22.60 -25.13
C GLY A 211 -24.51 -23.89 -25.95
N ARG A 212 -23.38 -24.64 -25.88
CA ARG A 212 -23.26 -25.97 -26.48
C ARG A 212 -24.00 -27.02 -25.65
N ILE A 213 -23.90 -26.97 -24.32
CA ILE A 213 -24.61 -27.91 -23.41
C ILE A 213 -26.14 -27.77 -23.54
N HIS A 214 -26.63 -26.53 -23.69
CA HIS A 214 -28.08 -26.29 -23.85
C HIS A 214 -28.67 -26.76 -25.20
N LYS A 215 -27.79 -27.00 -26.19
CA LYS A 215 -28.17 -27.50 -27.52
C LYS A 215 -28.04 -29.05 -27.67
N MET A 216 -27.60 -29.75 -26.62
CA MET A 216 -27.52 -31.21 -26.65
C MET A 216 -28.94 -31.78 -26.45
N PRO A 217 -29.42 -32.66 -27.36
CA PRO A 217 -30.70 -33.32 -27.19
C PRO A 217 -30.68 -34.16 -25.91
N ARG A 218 -31.68 -33.97 -25.04
CA ARG A 218 -31.90 -34.88 -23.91
C ARG A 218 -32.13 -36.26 -24.46
N LYS A 219 -31.21 -37.18 -24.28
CA LYS A 219 -31.49 -38.61 -24.54
C LYS A 219 -32.56 -39.05 -23.51
N ILE A 220 -33.72 -39.43 -24.03
CA ILE A 220 -34.78 -40.10 -23.29
C ILE A 220 -34.35 -41.52 -23.02
#